data_a5f180a854d1a587e6ceb37811ecf84e
#
_entry.id   a5f180a854d1a587e6ceb37811ecf84e
#
_cell.length_a   1.000
_cell.length_b   1.000
_cell.length_c   1.000
_cell.angle_alpha   90.00
_cell.angle_beta   90.00
_cell.angle_gamma   90.00
#
_symmetry.space_group_name_H-M   'P 1'
#
loop_
_entity.id
_entity.type
_entity.pdbx_description
1 polymer ?
#
loop_
_entity_poly.entity_id
_entity_poly.type
_entity_poly.pdbx_seq_one_letter_code
_entity_poly.pdbx_strand_id
1 'polypeptide(L)'
;MAETVHLYLKANGMDIQGESTQTSLGRENSIECLYFEHAFKTVRDAASGLATGRRQYEPIRIVKRVDRSSALLAKALVQNQLVEGVFKFFRPNPSGDGTTEQFYTISIKQGRVASFQQVCPETFDPETAAYPELEEVTFVFRSIKWEYTNGGISHEDTMPAHRGTAARARAMAKKKR
;
A
#
# COMPACT_ATOMS: atom_id res chain seq x y z
N MET A 1 -2.11 21.18 -11.69
CA MET A 1 -2.35 20.44 -10.44
C MET A 1 -1.59 19.12 -10.52
N ALA A 2 -0.97 18.73 -9.43
CA ALA A 2 -0.24 17.45 -9.38
C ALA A 2 -1.23 16.29 -9.21
N GLU A 3 -0.85 15.11 -9.69
CA GLU A 3 -1.51 13.87 -9.34
C GLU A 3 -1.30 13.57 -7.86
N THR A 4 -2.32 13.06 -7.19
CA THR A 4 -2.28 12.74 -5.76
C THR A 4 -2.74 11.32 -5.50
N VAL A 5 -2.15 10.69 -4.50
CA VAL A 5 -2.52 9.34 -4.04
C VAL A 5 -3.00 9.42 -2.60
N HIS A 6 -4.14 8.81 -2.33
CA HIS A 6 -4.76 8.78 -1.02
C HIS A 6 -5.03 7.35 -0.59
N LEU A 7 -4.59 7.00 0.61
CA LEU A 7 -4.77 5.68 1.21
C LEU A 7 -5.93 5.71 2.21
N TYR A 8 -6.85 4.78 2.03
CA TYR A 8 -7.92 4.44 2.96
C TYR A 8 -7.56 3.09 3.58
N LEU A 9 -7.24 3.07 4.86
CA LEU A 9 -6.68 1.92 5.54
C LEU A 9 -7.56 1.46 6.69
N LYS A 10 -7.68 0.14 6.83
CA LYS A 10 -8.26 -0.51 8.01
C LYS A 10 -7.24 -1.45 8.62
N ALA A 11 -7.18 -1.49 9.96
CA ALA A 11 -6.41 -2.47 10.70
C ALA A 11 -7.36 -3.24 11.63
N ASN A 12 -7.38 -4.56 11.50
CA ASN A 12 -8.33 -5.44 12.21
C ASN A 12 -9.79 -4.96 12.10
N GLY A 13 -10.18 -4.45 10.91
CA GLY A 13 -11.52 -3.94 10.62
C GLY A 13 -11.81 -2.52 11.12
N MET A 14 -10.89 -1.86 11.81
CA MET A 14 -11.04 -0.49 12.27
C MET A 14 -10.34 0.49 11.36
N ASP A 15 -11.02 1.59 11.01
CA ASP A 15 -10.46 2.63 10.15
C ASP A 15 -9.25 3.32 10.80
N ILE A 16 -8.18 3.48 10.04
CA ILE A 16 -7.05 4.34 10.36
C ILE A 16 -7.19 5.61 9.53
N GLN A 17 -7.58 6.69 10.17
CA GLN A 17 -7.77 7.99 9.53
C GLN A 17 -6.48 8.79 9.53
N GLY A 18 -6.20 9.47 8.40
CA GLY A 18 -5.14 10.45 8.26
C GLY A 18 -5.65 11.88 8.35
N GLU A 19 -4.81 12.82 7.95
CA GLU A 19 -5.08 14.26 7.90
C GLU A 19 -4.79 14.78 6.49
N SER A 20 -5.66 14.42 5.53
CA SER A 20 -5.51 14.89 4.16
C SER A 20 -5.74 16.39 4.07
N THR A 21 -4.87 17.08 3.32
CA THR A 21 -5.03 18.50 2.96
C THR A 21 -6.13 18.70 1.90
N GLN A 22 -6.53 17.61 1.24
CA GLN A 22 -7.56 17.58 0.22
C GLN A 22 -8.84 16.99 0.80
N THR A 23 -9.96 17.70 0.66
CA THR A 23 -11.25 17.28 1.23
C THR A 23 -12.29 16.84 0.19
N SER A 24 -12.15 17.31 -1.05
CA SER A 24 -13.09 16.98 -2.13
C SER A 24 -13.00 15.50 -2.55
N LEU A 25 -14.06 14.98 -3.18
CA LEU A 25 -14.15 13.62 -3.72
C LEU A 25 -13.94 12.51 -2.67
N GLY A 26 -14.31 12.76 -1.42
CA GLY A 26 -14.16 11.78 -0.34
C GLY A 26 -12.72 11.58 0.13
N ARG A 27 -11.81 12.53 -0.14
CA ARG A 27 -10.42 12.48 0.34
C ARG A 27 -10.24 12.93 1.78
N GLU A 28 -11.27 13.50 2.36
CA GLU A 28 -11.27 13.88 3.78
C GLU A 28 -10.94 12.67 4.66
N ASN A 29 -10.11 12.88 5.67
CA ASN A 29 -9.63 11.86 6.62
C ASN A 29 -8.85 10.69 5.99
N SER A 30 -8.50 10.76 4.72
CA SER A 30 -7.60 9.80 4.12
C SER A 30 -6.13 10.07 4.51
N ILE A 31 -5.28 9.07 4.34
CA ILE A 31 -3.84 9.22 4.46
C ILE A 31 -3.31 9.75 3.12
N GLU A 32 -2.82 10.98 3.11
CA GLU A 32 -2.24 11.58 1.92
C GLU A 32 -0.83 11.03 1.70
N CYS A 33 -0.60 10.39 0.53
CA CYS A 33 0.68 9.83 0.16
C CYS A 33 1.44 10.82 -0.71
N LEU A 34 2.60 11.28 -0.24
CA LEU A 34 3.51 12.14 -1.00
C LEU A 34 4.32 11.36 -2.03
N TYR A 35 4.50 10.07 -1.78
CA TYR A 35 5.16 9.12 -2.66
C TYR A 35 4.44 7.78 -2.60
N PHE A 36 4.38 7.10 -3.73
CA PHE A 36 3.81 5.76 -3.87
C PHE A 36 4.67 4.94 -4.82
N GLU A 37 5.03 3.74 -4.39
CA GLU A 37 5.78 2.78 -5.20
C GLU A 37 5.18 1.40 -5.08
N HIS A 38 4.96 0.76 -6.22
CA HIS A 38 4.48 -0.60 -6.33
C HIS A 38 5.23 -1.31 -7.44
N ALA A 39 5.94 -2.37 -7.10
CA ALA A 39 6.76 -3.13 -8.03
C ALA A 39 6.50 -4.63 -7.89
N PHE A 40 6.50 -5.33 -9.00
CA PHE A 40 6.48 -6.79 -9.05
C PHE A 40 7.11 -7.28 -10.35
N LYS A 41 7.63 -8.48 -10.30
CA LYS A 41 8.34 -9.10 -11.43
C LYS A 41 8.11 -10.60 -11.49
N THR A 42 8.27 -11.16 -12.68
CA THR A 42 8.38 -12.61 -12.89
C THR A 42 9.83 -12.93 -13.23
N VAL A 43 10.41 -13.89 -12.52
CA VAL A 43 11.77 -14.39 -12.84
C VAL A 43 11.73 -15.07 -14.20
N ARG A 44 12.60 -14.64 -15.11
CA ARG A 44 12.69 -15.16 -16.46
C ARG A 44 14.11 -15.63 -16.75
N ASP A 45 14.22 -16.64 -17.58
CA ASP A 45 15.50 -17.07 -18.16
C ASP A 45 16.01 -16.01 -19.13
N ALA A 46 17.28 -15.62 -19.00
CA ALA A 46 17.87 -14.55 -19.79
C ALA A 46 18.03 -14.89 -21.27
N ALA A 47 18.19 -16.19 -21.59
CA ALA A 47 18.42 -16.65 -22.96
C ALA A 47 17.12 -16.91 -23.71
N SER A 48 16.14 -17.54 -23.07
CA SER A 48 14.87 -17.94 -23.70
C SER A 48 13.72 -16.96 -23.47
N GLY A 49 13.83 -16.06 -22.49
CA GLY A 49 12.76 -15.18 -22.05
C GLY A 49 11.60 -15.88 -21.34
N LEU A 50 11.67 -17.22 -21.18
CA LEU A 50 10.63 -18.00 -20.52
C LEU A 50 10.58 -17.75 -19.02
N ALA A 51 9.36 -17.78 -18.45
CA ALA A 51 9.18 -17.65 -17.02
C ALA A 51 9.72 -18.90 -16.30
N THR A 52 10.73 -18.72 -15.44
CA THR A 52 11.39 -19.80 -14.67
C THR A 52 10.96 -19.85 -13.21
N GLY A 53 10.18 -18.86 -12.77
CA GLY A 53 9.72 -18.76 -11.38
C GLY A 53 8.37 -18.10 -11.24
N ARG A 54 7.89 -18.07 -9.99
CA ARG A 54 6.65 -17.37 -9.64
C ARG A 54 6.88 -15.86 -9.66
N ARG A 55 5.80 -15.11 -9.92
CA ARG A 55 5.79 -13.66 -9.73
C ARG A 55 6.16 -13.30 -8.29
N GLN A 56 6.95 -12.27 -8.14
CA GLN A 56 7.43 -11.74 -6.89
C GLN A 56 6.93 -10.31 -6.73
N TYR A 57 6.24 -10.04 -5.65
CA TYR A 57 5.80 -8.71 -5.26
C TYR A 57 6.78 -8.11 -4.27
N GLU A 58 7.18 -6.89 -4.52
CA GLU A 58 7.86 -6.07 -3.54
C GLU A 58 6.81 -5.41 -2.62
N PRO A 59 7.15 -5.09 -1.36
CA PRO A 59 6.23 -4.35 -0.51
C PRO A 59 5.82 -3.03 -1.17
N ILE A 60 4.54 -2.67 -1.10
CA ILE A 60 4.10 -1.33 -1.50
C ILE A 60 4.71 -0.34 -0.52
N ARG A 61 5.37 0.69 -1.05
CA ARG A 61 6.04 1.73 -0.28
C ARG A 61 5.32 3.05 -0.45
N ILE A 62 5.02 3.71 0.65
CA ILE A 62 4.51 5.08 0.67
C ILE A 62 5.40 5.98 1.51
N VAL A 63 5.40 7.26 1.18
CA VAL A 63 5.94 8.32 2.04
C VAL A 63 4.80 9.28 2.35
N LYS A 64 4.64 9.64 3.61
CA LYS A 64 3.60 10.55 4.10
C LYS A 64 4.16 11.50 5.16
N ARG A 65 3.43 12.54 5.48
CA ARG A 65 3.73 13.38 6.64
C ARG A 65 3.32 12.67 7.93
N VAL A 66 3.95 13.03 9.03
CA VAL A 66 3.49 12.64 10.37
C VAL A 66 2.10 13.23 10.58
N ASP A 67 1.13 12.39 10.90
CA ASP A 67 -0.26 12.76 11.16
C ASP A 67 -0.91 11.83 12.22
N ARG A 68 -2.19 11.95 12.45
CA ARG A 68 -2.90 11.12 13.42
C ARG A 68 -2.92 9.62 13.09
N SER A 69 -2.62 9.22 11.85
CA SER A 69 -2.50 7.79 11.50
C SER A 69 -1.20 7.17 12.00
N SER A 70 -0.17 7.97 12.31
CA SER A 70 1.19 7.52 12.59
C SER A 70 1.26 6.53 13.75
N ALA A 71 0.63 6.85 14.88
CA ALA A 71 0.61 5.96 16.04
C ALA A 71 -0.14 4.64 15.76
N LEU A 72 -1.20 4.68 14.96
CA LEU A 72 -1.99 3.49 14.61
C LEU A 72 -1.26 2.61 13.59
N LEU A 73 -0.48 3.19 12.68
CA LEU A 73 0.40 2.46 11.78
C LEU A 73 1.53 1.75 12.54
N ALA A 74 2.15 2.44 13.51
CA ALA A 74 3.13 1.84 14.39
C ALA A 74 2.52 0.69 15.21
N LYS A 75 1.31 0.87 15.75
CA LYS A 75 0.56 -0.19 16.45
C LYS A 75 0.28 -1.37 15.54
N ALA A 76 -0.15 -1.13 14.30
CA ALA A 76 -0.43 -2.18 13.34
C ALA A 76 0.80 -3.04 13.04
N LEU A 77 1.99 -2.41 12.95
CA LEU A 77 3.25 -3.12 12.80
C LEU A 77 3.61 -3.94 14.04
N VAL A 78 3.65 -3.31 15.22
CA VAL A 78 4.07 -3.95 16.47
C VAL A 78 3.17 -5.12 16.85
N GLN A 79 1.86 -4.97 16.66
CA GLN A 79 0.88 -6.01 16.95
C GLN A 79 0.61 -6.96 15.77
N ASN A 80 1.33 -6.81 14.65
CA ASN A 80 1.16 -7.61 13.45
C ASN A 80 -0.31 -7.71 13.00
N GLN A 81 -1.01 -6.57 13.01
CA GLN A 81 -2.43 -6.50 12.68
C GLN A 81 -2.67 -6.75 11.20
N LEU A 82 -3.79 -7.39 10.87
CA LEU A 82 -4.28 -7.50 9.50
C LEU A 82 -4.69 -6.13 8.98
N VAL A 83 -4.17 -5.74 7.83
CA VAL A 83 -4.56 -4.49 7.17
C VAL A 83 -5.22 -4.75 5.82
N GLU A 84 -6.18 -3.89 5.52
CA GLU A 84 -6.80 -3.76 4.21
C GLU A 84 -6.66 -2.31 3.79
N GLY A 85 -6.16 -2.08 2.59
CA GLY A 85 -5.89 -0.74 2.08
C GLY A 85 -6.45 -0.52 0.69
N VAL A 86 -6.95 0.69 0.46
CA VAL A 86 -7.40 1.15 -0.85
C VAL A 86 -6.64 2.43 -1.19
N PHE A 87 -5.76 2.34 -2.18
CA PHE A 87 -5.03 3.48 -2.73
C PHE A 87 -5.82 4.05 -3.90
N LYS A 88 -6.28 5.28 -3.78
CA LYS A 88 -7.01 6.00 -4.83
C LYS A 88 -6.13 7.07 -5.44
N PHE A 89 -6.08 7.06 -6.76
CA PHE A 89 -5.26 7.97 -7.55
C PHE A 89 -6.17 9.03 -8.19
N PHE A 90 -5.79 10.28 -8.00
CA PHE A 90 -6.52 11.44 -8.48
C PHE A 90 -5.65 12.25 -9.44
N ARG A 91 -6.26 12.78 -10.49
CA ARG A 91 -5.60 13.66 -11.47
C ARG A 91 -6.54 14.80 -11.88
N PRO A 92 -6.00 15.88 -12.46
CA PRO A 92 -6.83 16.86 -13.15
C PRO A 92 -7.65 16.16 -14.24
N ASN A 93 -8.91 16.57 -14.39
CA ASN A 93 -9.78 16.02 -15.42
C ASN A 93 -9.19 16.35 -16.81
N PRO A 94 -9.01 15.36 -17.70
CA PRO A 94 -8.51 15.59 -19.06
C PRO A 94 -9.37 16.55 -19.89
N SER A 95 -10.64 16.77 -19.53
CA SER A 95 -11.51 17.76 -20.19
C SER A 95 -11.02 19.21 -20.04
N GLY A 96 -10.10 19.48 -19.10
CA GLY A 96 -9.57 20.82 -18.85
C GLY A 96 -10.55 21.77 -18.16
N ASP A 97 -11.62 21.25 -17.55
CA ASP A 97 -12.65 22.01 -16.86
C ASP A 97 -12.26 22.49 -15.44
N GLY A 98 -11.03 22.21 -15.03
CA GLY A 98 -10.50 22.55 -13.70
C GLY A 98 -10.94 21.60 -12.59
N THR A 99 -11.72 20.57 -12.88
CA THR A 99 -12.11 19.54 -11.91
C THR A 99 -11.03 18.47 -11.74
N THR A 100 -11.16 17.68 -10.69
CA THR A 100 -10.30 16.52 -10.39
C THR A 100 -11.12 15.25 -10.52
N GLU A 101 -10.55 14.20 -11.08
CA GLU A 101 -11.17 12.88 -11.15
C GLU A 101 -10.33 11.81 -10.43
N GLN A 102 -11.01 10.80 -9.89
CA GLN A 102 -10.38 9.55 -9.48
C GLN A 102 -10.31 8.66 -10.71
N PHE A 103 -9.11 8.25 -11.11
CA PHE A 103 -8.94 7.49 -12.35
C PHE A 103 -8.42 6.07 -12.15
N TYR A 104 -7.75 5.79 -11.03
CA TYR A 104 -7.15 4.50 -10.76
C TYR A 104 -7.24 4.13 -9.28
N THR A 105 -7.35 2.83 -9.00
CA THR A 105 -7.44 2.29 -7.64
C THR A 105 -6.60 1.03 -7.53
N ILE A 106 -5.83 0.92 -6.45
CA ILE A 106 -5.17 -0.32 -6.03
C ILE A 106 -5.72 -0.70 -4.66
N SER A 107 -6.26 -1.91 -4.55
CA SER A 107 -6.78 -2.43 -3.29
C SER A 107 -5.95 -3.62 -2.83
N ILE A 108 -5.55 -3.64 -1.56
CA ILE A 108 -4.84 -4.76 -0.94
C ILE A 108 -5.66 -5.35 0.19
N LYS A 109 -5.60 -6.68 0.32
CA LYS A 109 -6.27 -7.43 1.37
C LYS A 109 -5.33 -8.43 2.03
N GLN A 110 -5.67 -8.80 3.28
CA GLN A 110 -4.85 -9.70 4.10
C GLN A 110 -3.39 -9.24 4.15
N GLY A 111 -3.22 -7.93 4.29
CA GLY A 111 -1.92 -7.28 4.35
C GLY A 111 -1.38 -7.16 5.77
N ARG A 112 -0.15 -6.67 5.85
CA ARG A 112 0.55 -6.29 7.07
C ARG A 112 1.40 -5.06 6.79
N VAL A 113 1.60 -4.23 7.78
CA VAL A 113 2.67 -3.24 7.76
C VAL A 113 3.98 -4.00 7.91
N ALA A 114 4.89 -3.85 6.94
CA ALA A 114 6.17 -4.56 6.91
C ALA A 114 7.29 -3.75 7.53
N SER A 115 7.30 -2.43 7.32
CA SER A 115 8.27 -1.52 7.93
C SER A 115 7.64 -0.14 8.17
N PHE A 116 8.20 0.57 9.13
CA PHE A 116 7.80 1.91 9.50
C PHE A 116 9.04 2.69 9.89
N GLN A 117 9.31 3.80 9.21
CA GLN A 117 10.45 4.66 9.47
C GLN A 117 10.00 6.11 9.52
N GLN A 118 10.39 6.82 10.57
CA GLN A 118 10.16 8.26 10.71
C GLN A 118 11.49 8.99 10.54
N VAL A 119 11.46 10.11 9.82
CA VAL A 119 12.61 10.97 9.61
C VAL A 119 12.20 12.41 9.86
N CYS A 120 12.87 13.06 10.79
CA CYS A 120 12.85 14.52 10.94
C CYS A 120 14.08 15.06 10.22
N PRO A 121 13.92 15.90 9.20
CA PRO A 121 15.04 16.51 8.51
C PRO A 121 15.89 17.36 9.46
N GLU A 122 17.17 17.51 9.13
CA GLU A 122 18.09 18.33 9.92
C GLU A 122 17.69 19.80 9.80
N THR A 123 17.33 20.41 10.94
CA THR A 123 16.84 21.79 10.98
C THR A 123 17.96 22.85 10.92
N PHE A 124 19.21 22.44 11.08
CA PHE A 124 20.37 23.32 10.96
C PHE A 124 20.82 23.51 9.51
N ASP A 125 20.46 22.62 8.61
CA ASP A 125 20.76 22.74 7.20
C ASP A 125 19.69 23.59 6.51
N PRO A 126 20.07 24.76 5.94
CA PRO A 126 19.12 25.62 5.23
C PRO A 126 18.38 24.93 4.06
N GLU A 127 19.00 23.90 3.46
CA GLU A 127 18.39 23.17 2.34
C GLU A 127 17.27 22.23 2.79
N THR A 128 17.35 21.70 4.01
CA THR A 128 16.38 20.74 4.55
C THR A 128 15.48 21.30 5.65
N ALA A 129 15.80 22.46 6.20
CA ALA A 129 15.09 23.09 7.33
C ALA A 129 13.59 23.36 7.05
N ALA A 130 13.20 23.48 5.78
CA ALA A 130 11.82 23.69 5.38
C ALA A 130 11.04 22.39 5.11
N TYR A 131 11.68 21.23 5.15
CA TYR A 131 11.00 19.95 4.91
C TYR A 131 10.25 19.51 6.16
N PRO A 132 9.01 18.98 5.98
CA PRO A 132 8.25 18.43 7.10
C PRO A 132 8.86 17.10 7.58
N GLU A 133 8.46 16.68 8.76
CA GLU A 133 8.69 15.30 9.20
C GLU A 133 7.97 14.32 8.27
N LEU A 134 8.70 13.30 7.84
CA LEU A 134 8.22 12.30 6.91
C LEU A 134 8.26 10.91 7.54
N GLU A 135 7.32 10.10 7.09
CA GLU A 135 7.23 8.68 7.43
C GLU A 135 7.25 7.85 6.16
N GLU A 136 8.09 6.83 6.16
CA GLU A 136 8.08 5.78 5.15
C GLU A 136 7.41 4.54 5.73
N VAL A 137 6.39 4.06 5.05
CA VAL A 137 5.63 2.87 5.46
C VAL A 137 5.57 1.89 4.30
N THR A 138 5.85 0.63 4.58
CA THR A 138 5.74 -0.43 3.57
C THR A 138 4.69 -1.45 3.96
N PHE A 139 3.97 -1.96 2.96
CA PHE A 139 2.90 -2.93 3.13
C PHE A 139 3.19 -4.18 2.31
N VAL A 140 3.09 -5.33 2.97
CA VAL A 140 2.97 -6.62 2.30
C VAL A 140 1.50 -7.02 2.26
N PHE A 141 1.12 -7.85 1.32
CA PHE A 141 -0.27 -8.24 1.11
C PHE A 141 -0.35 -9.65 0.53
N ARG A 142 -1.53 -10.25 0.63
CA ARG A 142 -1.80 -11.55 0.01
C ARG A 142 -2.66 -11.43 -1.24
N SER A 143 -3.59 -10.48 -1.27
CA SER A 143 -4.42 -10.19 -2.44
C SER A 143 -4.27 -8.75 -2.83
N ILE A 144 -4.22 -8.49 -4.13
CA ILE A 144 -4.15 -7.17 -4.73
C ILE A 144 -5.09 -7.09 -5.92
N LYS A 145 -5.81 -5.99 -6.03
CA LYS A 145 -6.68 -5.66 -7.16
C LYS A 145 -6.28 -4.32 -7.74
N TRP A 146 -6.13 -4.26 -9.04
CA TRP A 146 -5.96 -3.04 -9.82
C TRP A 146 -7.24 -2.73 -10.57
N GLU A 147 -7.65 -1.47 -10.57
CA GLU A 147 -8.91 -1.04 -11.18
C GLU A 147 -8.73 0.32 -11.85
N TYR A 148 -8.98 0.38 -13.15
CA TYR A 148 -9.03 1.62 -13.91
C TYR A 148 -10.50 2.05 -14.06
N THR A 149 -10.83 3.24 -13.57
CA THR A 149 -12.21 3.68 -13.39
C THR A 149 -12.94 3.83 -14.74
N ASN A 150 -12.28 4.43 -15.73
CA ASN A 150 -12.86 4.63 -17.05
C ASN A 150 -12.86 3.29 -17.82
N GLY A 151 -14.05 2.78 -18.10
CA GLY A 151 -14.23 1.51 -18.82
C GLY A 151 -14.32 0.28 -17.93
N GLY A 152 -14.23 0.41 -16.61
CA GLY A 152 -14.43 -0.70 -15.66
C GLY A 152 -13.41 -1.83 -15.77
N ILE A 153 -12.17 -1.50 -16.19
CA ILE A 153 -11.12 -2.49 -16.39
C ILE A 153 -10.50 -2.83 -15.04
N SER A 154 -10.51 -4.11 -14.68
CA SER A 154 -9.91 -4.56 -13.42
C SER A 154 -9.22 -5.91 -13.55
N HIS A 155 -8.24 -6.14 -12.69
CA HIS A 155 -7.56 -7.41 -12.52
C HIS A 155 -7.26 -7.64 -11.03
N GLU A 156 -7.45 -8.87 -10.57
CA GLU A 156 -7.14 -9.27 -9.20
C GLU A 156 -6.16 -10.44 -9.20
N ASP A 157 -5.22 -10.40 -8.29
CA ASP A 157 -4.26 -11.47 -8.07
C ASP A 157 -4.16 -11.82 -6.58
N THR A 158 -4.14 -13.12 -6.29
CA THR A 158 -4.00 -13.64 -4.93
C THR A 158 -2.79 -14.56 -4.88
N MET A 159 -1.90 -14.31 -3.91
CA MET A 159 -0.75 -15.18 -3.68
C MET A 159 -1.21 -16.48 -3.05
N PRO A 160 -0.75 -17.64 -3.55
CA PRO A 160 -1.09 -18.93 -2.98
C PRO A 160 -0.60 -18.99 -1.52
N ALA A 161 -1.40 -19.65 -0.65
CA ALA A 161 -0.97 -19.92 0.72
C ALA A 161 0.32 -20.74 0.73
N HIS A 162 1.26 -20.40 1.61
CA HIS A 162 2.42 -21.23 1.85
C HIS A 162 1.97 -22.64 2.27
N ARG A 163 2.24 -23.63 1.43
CA ARG A 163 1.89 -25.05 1.70
C ARG A 163 2.60 -25.63 2.94
N GLY A 164 3.51 -24.88 3.59
CA GLY A 164 4.34 -25.39 4.70
C GLY A 164 3.59 -25.65 6.01
N THR A 165 2.50 -24.97 6.29
CA THR A 165 1.79 -25.10 7.57
C THR A 165 0.72 -26.20 7.57
N ALA A 166 0.02 -26.41 6.45
CA ALA A 166 -1.01 -27.44 6.36
C ALA A 166 -0.45 -28.87 6.30
N ALA A 167 0.70 -29.04 5.64
CA ALA A 167 1.38 -30.35 5.58
C ALA A 167 1.98 -30.76 6.93
N ARG A 168 2.55 -29.81 7.71
CA ARG A 168 3.05 -30.08 9.07
C ARG A 168 1.93 -30.43 10.05
N ALA A 169 0.79 -29.74 9.97
CA ALA A 169 -0.35 -30.04 10.84
C ALA A 169 -0.96 -31.43 10.56
N ARG A 170 -1.04 -31.84 9.28
CA ARG A 170 -1.49 -33.20 8.90
C ARG A 170 -0.49 -34.30 9.27
N ALA A 171 0.80 -34.02 9.19
CA ALA A 171 1.83 -34.96 9.59
C ALA A 171 1.88 -35.21 11.11
N MET A 172 1.64 -34.13 11.91
CA MET A 172 1.56 -34.27 13.38
C MET A 172 0.28 -34.97 13.84
N ALA A 173 -0.84 -34.79 13.14
CA ALA A 173 -2.10 -35.48 13.45
C ALA A 173 -2.05 -36.99 13.13
N LYS A 174 -1.25 -37.42 12.12
CA LYS A 174 -1.03 -38.83 11.79
C LYS A 174 -0.08 -39.56 12.74
N LYS A 175 0.76 -38.86 13.52
CA LYS A 175 1.72 -39.44 14.45
C LYS A 175 1.13 -39.65 15.87
N LYS A 176 -0.10 -39.20 16.11
CA LYS A 176 -0.84 -39.38 17.39
C LYS A 176 -1.95 -40.45 17.32
N ARG A 177 -2.01 -41.24 16.27
CA ARG A 177 -2.81 -42.46 16.14
C ARG A 177 -1.84 -43.65 15.94
#